data_cabc361233c73fc78c20e9f6c2552e22
#
_entry.id   cabc361233c73fc78c20e9f6c2552e22
#
_cell.length_a   1.000
_cell.length_b   1.000
_cell.length_c   1.000
_cell.angle_alpha   90.00
_cell.angle_beta   90.00
_cell.angle_gamma   90.00
#
_symmetry.space_group_name_H-M   'P 1'
#
loop_
_entity.id
_entity.type
_entity.pdbx_description
1 polymer ?
#
loop_
_entity_poly.entity_id
_entity_poly.type
_entity_poly.pdbx_seq_one_letter_code
_entity_poly.pdbx_strand_id
1 'polypeptide(L)'
;MTMTEERQNNLISFMQAYLLSLGGLNQIMGIVLGRSDGIMIMNMLPIAGLMAIHFFTSNKKQDLNMNKRALLFVYYIVSVIAVYKYAFRHTTYSYTYALVYCFIPIYLSFYKVNVEKILKYMMFFSVLVLPISADFFQRGGSNYITIGMSTTYNILPFVIAATLHFWYYKKNAGILTWIGYIINIYYLIQVIFYGNRGPIVALVVFGILLILHKATAEGRMNKNGTRTVVVTILVGALIIYVINNFVDLLIVVDNWLDSMGITINALTKSIYKLNRGDISNGRNWIIEYTKKGIAENYLFGNGISTIIYNSNGRVVYPHNLFYQLWYDLGIIVSIPMFYLIGKATFITVFKSNLKKDYSIIMILLFTISIPRLCFSTEFWTTIPFWFLIMYTISPNLYGMENTVEEENPINEEIKTKHEKY
;
A
#
# COMPACT_ATOMS: atom_id res chain seq x y z
N MET A 1 -1.70 5.84 -35.29
CA MET A 1 -1.05 7.01 -34.68
C MET A 1 -0.34 6.51 -33.42
N THR A 2 0.99 6.51 -33.41
CA THR A 2 1.77 6.04 -32.26
C THR A 2 1.84 7.14 -31.19
N MET A 3 1.65 6.74 -29.95
CA MET A 3 1.71 7.66 -28.81
C MET A 3 3.17 8.03 -28.51
N THR A 4 3.44 9.28 -28.13
CA THR A 4 4.77 9.68 -27.67
C THR A 4 5.09 9.06 -26.32
N GLU A 5 6.37 8.83 -25.99
CA GLU A 5 6.80 8.24 -24.71
C GLU A 5 6.23 9.01 -23.50
N GLU A 6 6.23 10.32 -23.54
CA GLU A 6 5.68 11.14 -22.47
C GLU A 6 4.16 10.91 -22.26
N ARG A 7 3.39 10.85 -23.35
CA ARG A 7 1.94 10.58 -23.27
C ARG A 7 1.66 9.19 -22.73
N GLN A 8 2.48 8.22 -23.12
CA GLN A 8 2.39 6.86 -22.62
C GLN A 8 2.69 6.79 -21.13
N ASN A 9 3.79 7.39 -20.67
CA ASN A 9 4.12 7.46 -19.24
C ASN A 9 3.03 8.17 -18.43
N ASN A 10 2.38 9.20 -19.00
CA ASN A 10 1.25 9.89 -18.39
C ASN A 10 0.02 8.99 -18.27
N LEU A 11 -0.30 8.25 -19.33
CA LEU A 11 -1.43 7.32 -19.35
C LEU A 11 -1.24 6.20 -18.32
N ILE A 12 -0.05 5.59 -18.27
CA ILE A 12 0.27 4.56 -17.26
C ILE A 12 0.20 5.14 -15.85
N SER A 13 0.75 6.33 -15.63
CA SER A 13 0.69 7.02 -14.33
C SER A 13 -0.76 7.29 -13.90
N PHE A 14 -1.62 7.69 -14.84
CA PHE A 14 -3.05 7.88 -14.59
C PHE A 14 -3.74 6.56 -14.21
N MET A 15 -3.49 5.48 -14.96
CA MET A 15 -4.06 4.17 -14.66
C MET A 15 -3.62 3.64 -13.30
N GLN A 16 -2.34 3.80 -12.92
CA GLN A 16 -1.87 3.42 -11.60
C GLN A 16 -2.52 4.25 -10.49
N ALA A 17 -2.60 5.58 -10.66
CA ALA A 17 -3.28 6.46 -9.70
C ALA A 17 -4.76 6.11 -9.53
N TYR A 18 -5.45 5.80 -10.64
CA TYR A 18 -6.84 5.34 -10.61
C TYR A 18 -7.00 4.06 -9.79
N LEU A 19 -6.14 3.06 -10.04
CA LEU A 19 -6.17 1.80 -9.30
C LEU A 19 -5.86 1.97 -7.81
N LEU A 20 -4.91 2.86 -7.48
CA LEU A 20 -4.61 3.18 -6.08
C LEU A 20 -5.75 3.93 -5.39
N SER A 21 -6.60 4.61 -6.16
CA SER A 21 -7.78 5.34 -5.71
C SER A 21 -9.07 4.51 -5.72
N LEU A 22 -9.02 3.27 -6.21
CA LEU A 22 -10.19 2.45 -6.52
C LEU A 22 -11.12 2.25 -5.32
N GLY A 23 -10.60 2.13 -4.10
CA GLY A 23 -11.41 1.99 -2.90
C GLY A 23 -12.37 3.15 -2.69
N GLY A 24 -11.90 4.39 -2.84
CA GLY A 24 -12.72 5.60 -2.77
C GLY A 24 -13.69 5.70 -3.95
N LEU A 25 -13.21 5.40 -5.17
CA LEU A 25 -14.06 5.43 -6.37
C LEU A 25 -15.19 4.39 -6.31
N ASN A 26 -14.93 3.19 -5.80
CA ASN A 26 -15.98 2.18 -5.60
C ASN A 26 -17.02 2.66 -4.58
N GLN A 27 -16.59 3.31 -3.51
CA GLN A 27 -17.50 3.80 -2.47
C GLN A 27 -18.41 4.93 -3.00
N ILE A 28 -17.87 5.89 -3.75
CA ILE A 28 -18.68 6.97 -4.34
C ILE A 28 -19.68 6.41 -5.35
N MET A 29 -19.24 5.47 -6.21
CA MET A 29 -20.15 4.83 -7.16
C MET A 29 -21.27 4.06 -6.45
N GLY A 30 -20.97 3.42 -5.31
CA GLY A 30 -21.96 2.76 -4.48
C GLY A 30 -23.00 3.71 -3.94
N ILE A 31 -22.58 4.89 -3.51
CA ILE A 31 -23.48 5.95 -3.04
C ILE A 31 -24.35 6.45 -4.19
N VAL A 32 -23.75 6.79 -5.33
CA VAL A 32 -24.45 7.36 -6.50
C VAL A 32 -25.45 6.37 -7.09
N LEU A 33 -25.09 5.09 -7.18
CA LEU A 33 -25.95 4.05 -7.78
C LEU A 33 -26.92 3.42 -6.78
N GLY A 34 -26.80 3.72 -5.48
CA GLY A 34 -27.63 3.13 -4.42
C GLY A 34 -27.50 1.61 -4.27
N ARG A 35 -26.41 1.01 -4.80
CA ARG A 35 -26.16 -0.43 -4.76
C ARG A 35 -24.66 -0.72 -4.59
N SER A 36 -24.34 -1.90 -4.06
CA SER A 36 -22.96 -2.38 -3.90
C SER A 36 -22.53 -3.35 -4.99
N ASP A 37 -23.48 -4.06 -5.59
CA ASP A 37 -23.20 -5.16 -6.50
C ASP A 37 -22.78 -4.67 -7.89
N GLY A 38 -21.75 -5.28 -8.44
CA GLY A 38 -21.25 -4.98 -9.78
C GLY A 38 -20.42 -3.70 -9.90
N ILE A 39 -20.34 -2.85 -8.86
CA ILE A 39 -19.61 -1.58 -8.90
C ILE A 39 -18.15 -1.77 -9.25
N MET A 40 -17.54 -2.80 -8.68
CA MET A 40 -16.15 -3.12 -8.94
C MET A 40 -15.89 -3.40 -10.42
N ILE A 41 -16.75 -4.19 -11.07
CA ILE A 41 -16.64 -4.51 -12.50
C ILE A 41 -16.80 -3.22 -13.30
N MET A 42 -17.79 -2.39 -12.96
CA MET A 42 -18.01 -1.10 -13.64
C MET A 42 -16.77 -0.19 -13.55
N ASN A 43 -16.12 -0.12 -12.39
CA ASN A 43 -14.91 0.67 -12.22
C ASN A 43 -13.66 0.05 -12.87
N MET A 44 -13.67 -1.24 -13.23
CA MET A 44 -12.60 -1.86 -14.00
C MET A 44 -12.74 -1.64 -15.51
N LEU A 45 -13.92 -1.34 -16.02
CA LEU A 45 -14.15 -1.10 -17.46
C LEU A 45 -13.31 0.08 -18.01
N PRO A 46 -13.21 1.25 -17.33
CA PRO A 46 -12.35 2.33 -17.80
C PRO A 46 -10.88 1.89 -17.90
N ILE A 47 -10.38 1.13 -16.92
CA ILE A 47 -9.01 0.61 -16.96
C ILE A 47 -8.81 -0.37 -18.11
N ALA A 48 -9.74 -1.27 -18.34
CA ALA A 48 -9.67 -2.20 -19.47
C ALA A 48 -9.65 -1.44 -20.81
N GLY A 49 -10.47 -0.41 -20.96
CA GLY A 49 -10.48 0.46 -22.13
C GLY A 49 -9.15 1.21 -22.32
N LEU A 50 -8.58 1.78 -21.24
CA LEU A 50 -7.30 2.48 -21.30
C LEU A 50 -6.15 1.51 -21.58
N MET A 51 -6.17 0.30 -21.03
CA MET A 51 -5.20 -0.75 -21.36
C MET A 51 -5.27 -1.16 -22.83
N ALA A 52 -6.46 -1.30 -23.38
CA ALA A 52 -6.64 -1.56 -24.81
C ALA A 52 -6.07 -0.41 -25.67
N ILE A 53 -6.39 0.84 -25.34
CA ILE A 53 -5.82 2.02 -26.01
C ILE A 53 -4.29 1.97 -25.93
N HIS A 54 -3.73 1.74 -24.75
CA HIS A 54 -2.30 1.61 -24.55
C HIS A 54 -1.71 0.50 -25.44
N PHE A 55 -2.30 -0.69 -25.43
CA PHE A 55 -1.83 -1.84 -26.21
C PHE A 55 -1.79 -1.56 -27.73
N PHE A 56 -2.82 -0.89 -28.28
CA PHE A 56 -2.89 -0.58 -29.71
C PHE A 56 -2.08 0.64 -30.14
N THR A 57 -1.74 1.55 -29.20
CA THR A 57 -1.06 2.82 -29.53
C THR A 57 0.38 2.87 -29.07
N SER A 58 0.82 1.94 -28.22
CA SER A 58 2.18 1.89 -27.72
C SER A 58 3.18 1.48 -28.79
N ASN A 59 4.36 2.05 -28.74
CA ASN A 59 5.44 1.73 -29.66
C ASN A 59 6.19 0.50 -29.10
N LYS A 60 5.95 -0.67 -29.70
CA LYS A 60 6.44 -1.98 -29.20
C LYS A 60 7.95 -2.07 -28.89
N LYS A 61 8.77 -1.11 -29.38
CA LYS A 61 10.22 -1.09 -29.17
C LYS A 61 10.67 -0.50 -27.83
N GLN A 62 9.82 0.25 -27.12
CA GLN A 62 10.23 1.01 -25.93
C GLN A 62 9.80 0.41 -24.58
N ASP A 63 8.96 -0.65 -24.57
CA ASP A 63 7.94 -0.63 -23.53
C ASP A 63 8.04 -1.66 -22.44
N LEU A 64 8.61 -2.81 -22.68
CA LEU A 64 8.62 -3.89 -21.70
C LEU A 64 10.04 -4.09 -21.13
N ASN A 65 10.32 -3.41 -20.05
CA ASN A 65 11.51 -3.72 -19.26
C ASN A 65 11.24 -4.95 -18.37
N MET A 66 10.91 -6.08 -19.03
CA MET A 66 10.67 -7.36 -18.36
C MET A 66 12.01 -7.99 -18.03
N ASN A 67 12.48 -7.80 -16.82
CA ASN A 67 13.65 -8.52 -16.36
C ASN A 67 13.30 -10.00 -16.05
N LYS A 68 14.30 -10.88 -16.08
CA LYS A 68 14.11 -12.30 -15.81
C LYS A 68 13.44 -12.59 -14.46
N ARG A 69 13.69 -11.77 -13.45
CA ARG A 69 13.10 -11.93 -12.10
C ARG A 69 11.61 -11.67 -12.09
N ALA A 70 11.17 -10.62 -12.81
CA ALA A 70 9.76 -10.30 -12.93
C ALA A 70 9.00 -11.40 -13.71
N LEU A 71 9.58 -11.93 -14.79
CA LEU A 71 9.02 -13.07 -15.52
C LEU A 71 8.88 -14.30 -14.66
N LEU A 72 9.92 -14.65 -13.89
CA LEU A 72 9.87 -15.76 -12.94
C LEU A 72 8.78 -15.57 -11.89
N PHE A 73 8.59 -14.35 -11.41
CA PHE A 73 7.52 -14.06 -10.45
C PHE A 73 6.14 -14.21 -11.08
N VAL A 74 5.93 -13.69 -12.30
CA VAL A 74 4.68 -13.89 -13.04
C VAL A 74 4.40 -15.38 -13.23
N TYR A 75 5.40 -16.14 -13.67
CA TYR A 75 5.27 -17.59 -13.82
C TYR A 75 4.92 -18.27 -12.49
N TYR A 76 5.57 -17.88 -11.39
CA TYR A 76 5.25 -18.37 -10.05
C TYR A 76 3.78 -18.11 -9.69
N ILE A 77 3.29 -16.86 -9.83
CA ILE A 77 1.90 -16.52 -9.50
C ILE A 77 0.89 -17.27 -10.38
N VAL A 78 1.15 -17.35 -11.69
CA VAL A 78 0.28 -18.13 -12.62
C VAL A 78 0.23 -19.60 -12.21
N SER A 79 1.40 -20.18 -11.90
CA SER A 79 1.48 -21.61 -11.50
C SER A 79 0.75 -21.84 -10.17
N VAL A 80 0.93 -20.95 -9.18
CA VAL A 80 0.20 -21.02 -7.90
C VAL A 80 -1.30 -20.98 -8.14
N ILE A 81 -1.80 -19.99 -8.88
CA ILE A 81 -3.22 -19.85 -9.14
C ILE A 81 -3.77 -21.09 -9.89
N ALA A 82 -3.06 -21.57 -10.92
CA ALA A 82 -3.50 -22.73 -11.70
C ALA A 82 -3.55 -24.00 -10.87
N VAL A 83 -2.49 -24.30 -10.09
CA VAL A 83 -2.41 -25.49 -9.23
C VAL A 83 -3.50 -25.46 -8.16
N TYR A 84 -3.66 -24.32 -7.47
CA TYR A 84 -4.63 -24.22 -6.40
C TYR A 84 -6.08 -24.22 -6.92
N LYS A 85 -6.33 -23.62 -8.09
CA LYS A 85 -7.64 -23.72 -8.74
C LYS A 85 -7.98 -25.18 -9.08
N TYR A 86 -7.01 -25.97 -9.55
CA TYR A 86 -7.22 -27.37 -9.86
C TYR A 86 -7.42 -28.21 -8.60
N ALA A 87 -6.60 -28.01 -7.58
CA ALA A 87 -6.64 -28.76 -6.32
C ALA A 87 -7.91 -28.42 -5.47
N PHE A 88 -8.33 -27.15 -5.47
CA PHE A 88 -9.42 -26.65 -4.63
C PHE A 88 -10.56 -26.09 -5.49
N ARG A 89 -11.35 -26.96 -6.09
CA ARG A 89 -12.38 -26.64 -7.09
C ARG A 89 -13.52 -25.73 -6.62
N HIS A 90 -13.70 -25.56 -5.32
CA HIS A 90 -14.89 -24.89 -4.74
C HIS A 90 -14.83 -23.35 -4.70
N THR A 91 -13.76 -22.72 -5.20
CA THR A 91 -13.50 -21.28 -4.97
C THR A 91 -13.41 -20.46 -6.26
N THR A 92 -14.18 -20.81 -7.30
CA THR A 92 -14.08 -20.18 -8.66
C THR A 92 -14.19 -18.65 -8.62
N TYR A 93 -15.05 -18.10 -7.78
CA TYR A 93 -15.27 -16.66 -7.66
C TYR A 93 -14.03 -15.90 -7.15
N SER A 94 -13.38 -16.41 -6.09
CA SER A 94 -12.19 -15.82 -5.50
C SER A 94 -11.00 -15.78 -6.48
N TYR A 95 -10.86 -16.79 -7.33
CA TYR A 95 -9.79 -16.84 -8.33
C TYR A 95 -9.94 -15.76 -9.41
N THR A 96 -11.17 -15.49 -9.87
CA THR A 96 -11.43 -14.44 -10.86
C THR A 96 -11.04 -13.07 -10.32
N TYR A 97 -11.42 -12.78 -9.07
CA TYR A 97 -11.02 -11.54 -8.41
C TYR A 97 -9.50 -11.45 -8.20
N ALA A 98 -8.88 -12.54 -7.72
CA ALA A 98 -7.43 -12.60 -7.56
C ALA A 98 -6.70 -12.29 -8.88
N LEU A 99 -7.17 -12.86 -10.00
CA LEU A 99 -6.61 -12.59 -11.33
C LEU A 99 -6.66 -11.09 -11.66
N VAL A 100 -7.81 -10.46 -11.56
CA VAL A 100 -7.98 -9.05 -11.92
C VAL A 100 -7.14 -8.13 -11.03
N TYR A 101 -7.22 -8.32 -9.71
CA TYR A 101 -6.51 -7.48 -8.75
C TYR A 101 -4.99 -7.70 -8.74
N CYS A 102 -4.52 -8.86 -9.16
CA CYS A 102 -3.13 -9.21 -9.21
C CYS A 102 -2.49 -8.83 -10.56
N PHE A 103 -3.07 -9.28 -11.69
CA PHE A 103 -2.43 -9.15 -13.00
C PHE A 103 -2.46 -7.76 -13.57
N ILE A 104 -3.48 -6.95 -13.33
CA ILE A 104 -3.52 -5.57 -13.81
C ILE A 104 -2.39 -4.73 -13.19
N PRO A 105 -2.20 -4.71 -11.85
CA PRO A 105 -1.04 -4.04 -11.25
C PRO A 105 0.30 -4.60 -11.73
N ILE A 106 0.43 -5.91 -11.85
CA ILE A 106 1.65 -6.54 -12.37
C ILE A 106 1.96 -6.04 -13.78
N TYR A 107 0.98 -6.06 -14.69
CA TYR A 107 1.14 -5.58 -16.05
C TYR A 107 1.56 -4.10 -16.09
N LEU A 108 0.87 -3.23 -15.36
CA LEU A 108 1.19 -1.80 -15.33
C LEU A 108 2.55 -1.50 -14.71
N SER A 109 3.06 -2.38 -13.85
CA SER A 109 4.38 -2.21 -13.23
C SER A 109 5.56 -2.46 -14.17
N PHE A 110 5.33 -3.00 -15.38
CA PHE A 110 6.39 -3.15 -16.38
C PHE A 110 6.73 -1.86 -17.12
N TYR A 111 5.94 -0.81 -16.92
CA TYR A 111 6.10 0.46 -17.63
C TYR A 111 6.64 1.54 -16.71
N LYS A 112 7.42 2.46 -17.30
CA LYS A 112 7.87 3.66 -16.61
C LYS A 112 6.68 4.55 -16.25
N VAL A 113 6.75 5.18 -15.08
CA VAL A 113 5.73 6.11 -14.60
C VAL A 113 6.39 7.41 -14.12
N ASN A 114 5.57 8.45 -14.09
CA ASN A 114 5.92 9.71 -13.44
C ASN A 114 5.25 9.75 -12.06
N VAL A 115 6.05 9.62 -11.00
CA VAL A 115 5.55 9.54 -9.62
C VAL A 115 4.85 10.82 -9.20
N GLU A 116 5.37 12.00 -9.58
CA GLU A 116 4.70 13.27 -9.31
C GLU A 116 3.29 13.29 -9.92
N LYS A 117 3.13 12.79 -11.16
CA LYS A 117 1.82 12.72 -11.83
C LYS A 117 0.89 11.71 -11.14
N ILE A 118 1.39 10.56 -10.68
CA ILE A 118 0.58 9.63 -9.87
C ILE A 118 0.00 10.36 -8.67
N LEU A 119 0.82 11.06 -7.89
CA LEU A 119 0.37 11.79 -6.71
C LEU A 119 -0.64 12.89 -7.06
N LYS A 120 -0.42 13.64 -8.15
CA LYS A 120 -1.36 14.65 -8.65
C LYS A 120 -2.71 14.05 -9.07
N TYR A 121 -2.70 12.95 -9.79
CA TYR A 121 -3.94 12.26 -10.18
C TYR A 121 -4.67 11.69 -8.96
N MET A 122 -3.97 11.14 -7.97
CA MET A 122 -4.61 10.72 -6.72
C MET A 122 -5.26 11.91 -5.99
N MET A 123 -4.62 13.07 -5.94
CA MET A 123 -5.24 14.29 -5.39
C MET A 123 -6.45 14.74 -6.21
N PHE A 124 -6.41 14.63 -7.54
CA PHE A 124 -7.60 14.88 -8.36
C PHE A 124 -8.74 13.92 -8.01
N PHE A 125 -8.47 12.62 -7.88
CA PHE A 125 -9.47 11.65 -7.44
C PHE A 125 -9.98 11.93 -6.03
N SER A 126 -9.18 12.50 -5.14
CA SER A 126 -9.64 12.89 -3.80
C SER A 126 -10.75 13.93 -3.83
N VAL A 127 -10.73 14.84 -4.81
CA VAL A 127 -11.82 15.82 -5.03
C VAL A 127 -13.10 15.11 -5.44
N LEU A 128 -13.01 14.13 -6.34
CA LEU A 128 -14.17 13.36 -6.81
C LEU A 128 -14.83 12.54 -5.70
N VAL A 129 -14.05 12.07 -4.72
CA VAL A 129 -14.56 11.27 -3.58
C VAL A 129 -15.03 12.12 -2.41
N LEU A 130 -15.01 13.44 -2.50
CA LEU A 130 -15.46 14.33 -1.42
C LEU A 130 -16.89 14.04 -0.92
N PRO A 131 -17.88 13.67 -1.76
CA PRO A 131 -19.22 13.32 -1.30
C PRO A 131 -19.27 12.14 -0.31
N ILE A 132 -18.28 11.25 -0.29
CA ILE A 132 -18.20 10.15 0.70
C ILE A 132 -18.22 10.71 2.12
N SER A 133 -17.52 11.82 2.35
CA SER A 133 -17.46 12.43 3.68
C SER A 133 -18.79 13.02 4.13
N ALA A 134 -19.57 13.57 3.20
CA ALA A 134 -20.91 14.09 3.48
C ALA A 134 -21.86 12.93 3.86
N ASP A 135 -21.84 11.82 3.13
CA ASP A 135 -22.64 10.63 3.44
C ASP A 135 -22.27 10.03 4.82
N PHE A 136 -21.00 10.11 5.20
CA PHE A 136 -20.53 9.67 6.49
C PHE A 136 -21.18 10.43 7.67
N PHE A 137 -21.36 11.75 7.56
CA PHE A 137 -22.01 12.56 8.59
C PHE A 137 -23.54 12.40 8.62
N GLN A 138 -24.17 12.09 7.48
CA GLN A 138 -25.62 11.93 7.39
C GLN A 138 -26.12 10.60 7.96
N ARG A 139 -25.32 9.54 7.88
CA ARG A 139 -25.69 8.19 8.34
C ARG A 139 -25.34 7.91 9.79
N GLY A 140 -25.19 8.93 10.62
CA GLY A 140 -24.86 8.83 12.06
C GLY A 140 -25.85 7.96 12.85
N GLY A 141 -25.63 6.64 12.89
CA GLY A 141 -26.44 5.65 13.60
C GLY A 141 -25.59 4.45 14.01
N SER A 142 -26.22 3.35 14.48
CA SER A 142 -25.56 2.13 14.98
C SER A 142 -24.56 1.47 14.00
N ASN A 143 -24.66 1.76 12.70
CA ASN A 143 -23.76 1.28 11.66
C ASN A 143 -22.48 2.14 11.47
N TYR A 144 -22.35 3.21 12.24
CA TYR A 144 -21.26 4.20 12.15
C TYR A 144 -19.85 3.59 12.21
N ILE A 145 -19.65 2.50 12.96
CA ILE A 145 -18.35 1.88 13.18
C ILE A 145 -17.81 1.20 11.92
N THR A 146 -18.65 0.45 11.22
CA THR A 146 -18.24 -0.34 10.05
C THR A 146 -18.04 0.56 8.83
N ILE A 147 -18.93 1.53 8.65
CA ILE A 147 -18.84 2.54 7.58
C ILE A 147 -17.59 3.40 7.79
N GLY A 148 -17.32 3.85 9.01
CA GLY A 148 -16.15 4.63 9.36
C GLY A 148 -14.83 3.93 9.05
N MET A 149 -14.74 2.62 9.31
CA MET A 149 -13.54 1.85 8.99
C MET A 149 -13.27 1.78 7.48
N SER A 150 -14.30 1.45 6.70
CA SER A 150 -14.17 1.35 5.24
C SER A 150 -13.81 2.71 4.63
N THR A 151 -14.53 3.76 5.03
CA THR A 151 -14.30 5.13 4.52
C THR A 151 -12.90 5.61 4.83
N THR A 152 -12.42 5.45 6.06
CA THR A 152 -11.09 5.92 6.45
C THR A 152 -9.96 5.18 5.74
N TYR A 153 -10.10 3.88 5.46
CA TYR A 153 -9.14 3.16 4.62
C TYR A 153 -9.19 3.60 3.15
N ASN A 154 -10.34 4.03 2.65
CA ASN A 154 -10.51 4.43 1.26
C ASN A 154 -10.01 5.87 0.99
N ILE A 155 -10.03 6.76 1.99
CA ILE A 155 -9.49 8.14 1.88
C ILE A 155 -8.01 8.22 2.26
N LEU A 156 -7.49 7.30 3.05
CA LEU A 156 -6.09 7.28 3.51
C LEU A 156 -5.06 7.37 2.37
N PRO A 157 -5.20 6.66 1.23
CA PRO A 157 -4.25 6.78 0.11
C PRO A 157 -4.11 8.22 -0.40
N PHE A 158 -5.19 8.99 -0.41
CA PHE A 158 -5.17 10.38 -0.85
C PHE A 158 -4.42 11.28 0.12
N VAL A 159 -4.62 11.10 1.43
CA VAL A 159 -3.89 11.83 2.48
C VAL A 159 -2.39 11.61 2.35
N ILE A 160 -1.97 10.35 2.18
CA ILE A 160 -0.57 10.00 2.02
C ILE A 160 0.00 10.60 0.73
N ALA A 161 -0.72 10.47 -0.40
CA ALA A 161 -0.30 11.03 -1.68
C ALA A 161 -0.15 12.56 -1.63
N ALA A 162 -1.11 13.27 -1.03
CA ALA A 162 -1.06 14.72 -0.87
C ALA A 162 0.11 15.15 0.01
N THR A 163 0.36 14.45 1.12
CA THR A 163 1.48 14.74 2.02
C THR A 163 2.82 14.53 1.31
N LEU A 164 2.99 13.42 0.58
CA LEU A 164 4.19 13.16 -0.22
C LEU A 164 4.38 14.20 -1.31
N HIS A 165 3.32 14.56 -2.03
CA HIS A 165 3.41 15.60 -3.05
C HIS A 165 3.78 16.96 -2.44
N PHE A 166 3.15 17.37 -1.35
CA PHE A 166 3.48 18.59 -0.64
C PHE A 166 4.94 18.62 -0.19
N TRP A 167 5.43 17.51 0.33
CA TRP A 167 6.79 17.43 0.88
C TRP A 167 7.88 17.48 -0.19
N TYR A 168 7.64 16.80 -1.32
CA TYR A 168 8.69 16.61 -2.33
C TYR A 168 8.52 17.43 -3.61
N TYR A 169 7.29 17.86 -3.94
CA TYR A 169 6.96 18.48 -5.23
C TYR A 169 6.15 19.80 -5.11
N LYS A 170 5.99 20.37 -3.92
CA LYS A 170 5.17 21.59 -3.71
C LYS A 170 5.52 22.76 -4.63
N LYS A 171 6.77 22.87 -5.09
CA LYS A 171 7.20 23.92 -6.03
C LYS A 171 6.47 23.86 -7.37
N ASN A 172 5.94 22.70 -7.74
CA ASN A 172 5.20 22.45 -8.97
C ASN A 172 3.68 22.45 -8.78
N ALA A 173 3.20 23.00 -7.64
CA ALA A 173 1.80 23.00 -7.29
C ALA A 173 1.04 24.10 -8.01
N GLY A 174 0.11 23.73 -8.90
CA GLY A 174 -0.91 24.63 -9.43
C GLY A 174 -2.12 24.77 -8.51
N ILE A 175 -3.08 25.61 -8.89
CA ILE A 175 -4.28 25.90 -8.07
C ILE A 175 -5.09 24.65 -7.71
N LEU A 176 -5.28 23.72 -8.65
CA LEU A 176 -5.97 22.44 -8.41
C LEU A 176 -5.24 21.56 -7.39
N THR A 177 -3.92 21.61 -7.38
CA THR A 177 -3.11 20.90 -6.39
C THR A 177 -3.30 21.49 -4.99
N TRP A 178 -3.41 22.80 -4.87
CA TRP A 178 -3.69 23.46 -3.59
C TRP A 178 -5.08 23.11 -3.06
N ILE A 179 -6.10 23.07 -3.93
CA ILE A 179 -7.43 22.55 -3.56
C ILE A 179 -7.31 21.11 -3.05
N GLY A 180 -6.55 20.28 -3.73
CA GLY A 180 -6.26 18.91 -3.32
C GLY A 180 -5.63 18.84 -1.92
N TYR A 181 -4.70 19.72 -1.56
CA TYR A 181 -4.11 19.74 -0.21
C TYR A 181 -5.16 20.08 0.86
N ILE A 182 -6.00 21.10 0.64
CA ILE A 182 -7.05 21.50 1.59
C ILE A 182 -8.01 20.35 1.85
N ILE A 183 -8.48 19.67 0.79
CA ILE A 183 -9.35 18.50 0.91
C ILE A 183 -8.67 17.38 1.69
N ASN A 184 -7.39 17.13 1.43
CA ASN A 184 -6.68 16.06 2.10
C ASN A 184 -6.32 16.39 3.56
N ILE A 185 -6.20 17.65 3.95
CA ILE A 185 -6.16 18.06 5.37
C ILE A 185 -7.48 17.70 6.05
N TYR A 186 -8.61 17.99 5.40
CA TYR A 186 -9.92 17.60 5.91
C TYR A 186 -10.04 16.07 6.06
N TYR A 187 -9.58 15.29 5.08
CA TYR A 187 -9.53 13.83 5.18
C TYR A 187 -8.61 13.34 6.29
N LEU A 188 -7.46 13.98 6.50
CA LEU A 188 -6.56 13.64 7.59
C LEU A 188 -7.27 13.79 8.95
N ILE A 189 -7.98 14.89 9.14
CA ILE A 189 -8.80 15.12 10.33
C ILE A 189 -9.83 14.01 10.49
N GLN A 190 -10.52 13.62 9.42
CA GLN A 190 -11.46 12.49 9.45
C GLN A 190 -10.81 11.17 9.83
N VAL A 191 -9.63 10.85 9.28
CA VAL A 191 -8.92 9.61 9.62
C VAL A 191 -8.52 9.60 11.10
N ILE A 192 -8.08 10.72 11.65
CA ILE A 192 -7.69 10.82 13.06
C ILE A 192 -8.91 10.67 13.99
N PHE A 193 -9.98 11.41 13.74
CA PHE A 193 -11.13 11.42 14.67
C PHE A 193 -12.07 10.23 14.52
N TYR A 194 -12.25 9.74 13.30
CA TYR A 194 -13.23 8.70 13.00
C TYR A 194 -12.59 7.37 12.55
N GLY A 195 -11.26 7.37 12.34
CA GLY A 195 -10.51 6.19 11.94
C GLY A 195 -10.54 5.11 13.02
N ASN A 196 -10.55 3.87 12.55
CA ASN A 196 -10.24 2.74 13.41
C ASN A 196 -8.71 2.59 13.58
N ARG A 197 -8.30 1.67 14.45
CA ARG A 197 -6.87 1.42 14.75
C ARG A 197 -5.99 1.26 13.52
N GLY A 198 -6.45 0.55 12.48
CA GLY A 198 -5.63 0.24 11.31
C GLY A 198 -5.21 1.46 10.49
N PRO A 199 -6.12 2.37 10.07
CA PRO A 199 -5.74 3.62 9.41
C PRO A 199 -4.81 4.51 10.26
N ILE A 200 -5.03 4.56 11.59
CA ILE A 200 -4.17 5.33 12.49
C ILE A 200 -2.76 4.72 12.53
N VAL A 201 -2.64 3.40 12.66
CA VAL A 201 -1.34 2.71 12.60
C VAL A 201 -0.64 2.97 11.27
N ALA A 202 -1.38 2.97 10.15
CA ALA A 202 -0.79 3.29 8.86
C ALA A 202 -0.26 4.73 8.80
N LEU A 203 -0.96 5.72 9.39
CA LEU A 203 -0.45 7.09 9.50
C LEU A 203 0.81 7.19 10.36
N VAL A 204 0.87 6.46 11.48
CA VAL A 204 2.07 6.41 12.34
C VAL A 204 3.24 5.81 11.57
N VAL A 205 3.04 4.67 10.91
CA VAL A 205 4.06 4.03 10.05
C VAL A 205 4.53 5.00 8.97
N PHE A 206 3.61 5.71 8.32
CA PHE A 206 3.92 6.73 7.33
C PHE A 206 4.81 7.85 7.89
N GLY A 207 4.45 8.40 9.05
CA GLY A 207 5.24 9.44 9.71
C GLY A 207 6.67 8.97 10.04
N ILE A 208 6.81 7.75 10.56
CA ILE A 208 8.12 7.13 10.84
C ILE A 208 8.93 7.00 9.53
N LEU A 209 8.35 6.48 8.48
CA LEU A 209 9.02 6.32 7.18
C LEU A 209 9.47 7.66 6.59
N LEU A 210 8.66 8.72 6.69
CA LEU A 210 9.05 10.06 6.25
C LEU A 210 10.23 10.61 7.03
N ILE A 211 10.24 10.46 8.35
CA ILE A 211 11.33 10.91 9.22
C ILE A 211 12.61 10.15 8.87
N LEU A 212 12.54 8.83 8.75
CA LEU A 212 13.67 7.99 8.39
C LEU A 212 14.22 8.36 7.01
N HIS A 213 13.36 8.49 6.02
CA HIS A 213 13.76 8.85 4.66
C HIS A 213 14.45 10.23 4.62
N LYS A 214 13.90 11.22 5.34
CA LYS A 214 14.53 12.55 5.42
C LYS A 214 15.89 12.49 6.11
N ALA A 215 15.98 11.79 7.23
CA ALA A 215 17.23 11.66 7.98
C ALA A 215 18.35 10.99 7.16
N THR A 216 17.97 10.03 6.30
CA THR A 216 18.91 9.32 5.42
C THR A 216 19.28 10.13 4.18
N ALA A 217 18.31 10.77 3.52
CA ALA A 217 18.53 11.56 2.29
C ALA A 217 19.44 12.78 2.52
N GLU A 218 19.39 13.39 3.71
CA GLU A 218 20.26 14.51 4.09
C GLU A 218 21.70 14.08 4.39
N GLY A 219 22.06 12.81 4.20
CA GLY A 219 23.41 12.28 4.48
C GLY A 219 23.79 12.25 5.97
N ARG A 220 22.86 12.63 6.86
CA ARG A 220 23.10 12.66 8.31
C ARG A 220 23.33 11.27 8.91
N MET A 221 22.74 10.23 8.27
CA MET A 221 22.89 8.84 8.72
C MET A 221 24.07 8.11 8.05
N ASN A 222 24.55 8.58 6.89
CA ASN A 222 25.59 7.86 6.14
C ASN A 222 27.02 8.13 6.63
N LYS A 223 27.23 9.22 7.39
CA LYS A 223 28.59 9.59 7.85
C LYS A 223 29.09 8.79 9.05
N ASN A 224 28.19 8.14 9.82
CA ASN A 224 28.59 7.29 10.94
C ASN A 224 27.62 6.11 11.05
N GLY A 225 28.04 4.91 10.62
CA GLY A 225 27.27 3.66 10.78
C GLY A 225 26.75 3.44 12.22
N THR A 226 27.52 3.90 13.21
CA THR A 226 27.15 3.91 14.63
C THR A 226 25.86 4.70 14.90
N ARG A 227 25.66 5.84 14.22
CA ARG A 227 24.46 6.67 14.41
C ARG A 227 23.21 6.02 13.85
N THR A 228 23.32 5.32 12.72
CA THR A 228 22.21 4.53 12.14
C THR A 228 21.82 3.40 13.07
N VAL A 229 22.80 2.70 13.65
CA VAL A 229 22.56 1.64 14.63
C VAL A 229 21.89 2.20 15.88
N VAL A 230 22.37 3.32 16.42
CA VAL A 230 21.78 3.97 17.60
C VAL A 230 20.34 4.41 17.33
N VAL A 231 20.04 5.05 16.19
CA VAL A 231 18.68 5.46 15.83
C VAL A 231 17.78 4.24 15.67
N THR A 232 18.26 3.16 15.04
CA THR A 232 17.49 1.92 14.89
C THR A 232 17.19 1.28 16.25
N ILE A 233 18.17 1.25 17.15
CA ILE A 233 17.99 0.76 18.53
C ILE A 233 16.99 1.63 19.29
N LEU A 234 17.11 2.95 19.21
CA LEU A 234 16.18 3.89 19.88
C LEU A 234 14.75 3.76 19.34
N VAL A 235 14.57 3.64 18.01
CA VAL A 235 13.27 3.42 17.41
C VAL A 235 12.72 2.04 17.82
N GLY A 236 13.54 1.00 17.83
CA GLY A 236 13.18 -0.33 18.31
C GLY A 236 12.77 -0.32 19.79
N ALA A 237 13.55 0.33 20.64
CA ALA A 237 13.25 0.49 22.07
C ALA A 237 11.96 1.29 22.29
N LEU A 238 11.75 2.37 21.52
CA LEU A 238 10.50 3.15 21.56
C LEU A 238 9.29 2.31 21.14
N ILE A 239 9.42 1.51 20.11
CA ILE A 239 8.35 0.59 19.68
C ILE A 239 8.04 -0.42 20.78
N ILE A 240 9.05 -1.02 21.40
CA ILE A 240 8.88 -1.96 22.51
C ILE A 240 8.24 -1.27 23.71
N TYR A 241 8.69 -0.06 24.05
CA TYR A 241 8.11 0.74 25.12
C TYR A 241 6.63 1.06 24.87
N VAL A 242 6.30 1.51 23.64
CA VAL A 242 4.93 1.79 23.23
C VAL A 242 4.06 0.54 23.27
N ILE A 243 4.57 -0.62 22.85
CA ILE A 243 3.83 -1.89 22.89
C ILE A 243 3.54 -2.28 24.35
N ASN A 244 4.53 -2.20 25.23
CA ASN A 244 4.40 -2.62 26.63
C ASN A 244 3.51 -1.68 27.47
N ASN A 245 3.51 -0.38 27.15
CA ASN A 245 2.74 0.64 27.87
C ASN A 245 1.56 1.17 27.02
N PHE A 246 1.12 0.38 26.06
CA PHE A 246 0.15 0.87 25.06
C PHE A 246 -1.17 1.34 25.67
N VAL A 247 -1.69 0.63 26.68
CA VAL A 247 -2.94 0.98 27.37
C VAL A 247 -2.77 2.28 28.15
N ASP A 248 -1.71 2.40 28.92
CA ASP A 248 -1.45 3.57 29.77
C ASP A 248 -1.22 4.82 28.91
N LEU A 249 -0.50 4.67 27.80
CA LEU A 249 -0.31 5.76 26.83
C LEU A 249 -1.64 6.20 26.19
N LEU A 250 -2.52 5.23 25.84
CA LEU A 250 -3.83 5.56 25.33
C LEU A 250 -4.68 6.32 26.36
N ILE A 251 -4.65 5.92 27.63
CA ILE A 251 -5.38 6.58 28.73
C ILE A 251 -4.86 8.01 28.93
N VAL A 252 -3.53 8.20 28.95
CA VAL A 252 -2.92 9.53 29.07
C VAL A 252 -3.35 10.45 27.93
N VAL A 253 -3.34 9.95 26.69
CA VAL A 253 -3.77 10.73 25.51
C VAL A 253 -5.26 11.02 25.57
N ASP A 254 -6.10 10.07 25.96
CA ASP A 254 -7.56 10.23 26.08
C ASP A 254 -7.88 11.32 27.12
N ASN A 255 -7.31 11.23 28.32
CA ASN A 255 -7.49 12.22 29.39
C ASN A 255 -7.01 13.62 28.98
N TRP A 256 -5.91 13.71 28.24
CA TRP A 256 -5.40 15.00 27.74
C TRP A 256 -6.35 15.59 26.69
N LEU A 257 -6.87 14.80 25.77
CA LEU A 257 -7.84 15.23 24.77
C LEU A 257 -9.19 15.61 25.40
N ASP A 258 -9.66 14.81 26.35
CA ASP A 258 -10.90 15.12 27.11
C ASP A 258 -10.78 16.43 27.87
N SER A 259 -9.59 16.78 28.40
CA SER A 259 -9.35 18.08 29.04
C SER A 259 -9.51 19.25 28.06
N MET A 260 -9.37 19.01 26.76
CA MET A 260 -9.59 19.98 25.68
C MET A 260 -11.00 19.91 25.08
N GLY A 261 -11.88 19.06 25.61
CA GLY A 261 -13.22 18.81 25.05
C GLY A 261 -13.21 18.02 23.74
N ILE A 262 -12.11 17.28 23.45
CA ILE A 262 -11.92 16.52 22.20
C ILE A 262 -12.06 15.04 22.50
N THR A 263 -13.09 14.37 21.94
CA THR A 263 -13.27 12.92 22.07
C THR A 263 -12.93 12.22 20.78
N ILE A 264 -11.99 11.24 20.84
CA ILE A 264 -11.64 10.37 19.71
C ILE A 264 -12.23 8.98 19.90
N ASN A 265 -13.28 8.65 19.16
CA ASN A 265 -14.01 7.38 19.29
C ASN A 265 -13.13 6.14 19.18
N ALA A 266 -12.08 6.16 18.34
CA ALA A 266 -11.16 5.03 18.21
C ALA A 266 -10.34 4.79 19.48
N LEU A 267 -10.00 5.86 20.18
CA LEU A 267 -9.22 5.85 21.42
C LEU A 267 -10.06 5.32 22.57
N THR A 268 -11.20 5.94 22.84
CA THR A 268 -12.15 5.52 23.91
C THR A 268 -12.59 4.05 23.75
N LYS A 269 -12.91 3.63 22.51
CA LYS A 269 -13.23 2.20 22.24
C LYS A 269 -12.05 1.28 22.46
N SER A 270 -10.85 1.73 22.14
CA SER A 270 -9.64 0.93 22.35
C SER A 270 -9.39 0.69 23.83
N ILE A 271 -9.47 1.76 24.64
CA ILE A 271 -9.32 1.71 26.09
C ILE A 271 -10.39 0.79 26.71
N TYR A 272 -11.67 0.97 26.33
CA TYR A 272 -12.76 0.15 26.83
C TYR A 272 -12.57 -1.34 26.59
N LYS A 273 -12.12 -1.73 25.39
CA LYS A 273 -11.87 -3.14 25.06
C LYS A 273 -10.63 -3.70 25.73
N LEU A 274 -9.57 -2.90 25.83
CA LEU A 274 -8.34 -3.30 26.50
C LEU A 274 -8.58 -3.53 28.01
N ASN A 275 -9.36 -2.67 28.66
CA ASN A 275 -9.74 -2.83 30.07
C ASN A 275 -10.58 -4.09 30.33
N ARG A 276 -11.25 -4.62 29.29
CA ARG A 276 -11.96 -5.92 29.35
C ARG A 276 -11.11 -7.13 28.96
N GLY A 277 -9.81 -6.94 28.72
CA GLY A 277 -8.91 -8.00 28.26
C GLY A 277 -9.09 -8.40 26.79
N ASP A 278 -9.95 -7.69 26.01
CA ASP A 278 -10.18 -7.98 24.60
C ASP A 278 -9.24 -7.15 23.70
N ILE A 279 -7.95 -7.46 23.77
CA ILE A 279 -6.90 -6.84 22.93
C ILE A 279 -7.16 -7.12 21.45
N SER A 280 -7.72 -8.28 21.15
CA SER A 280 -7.88 -8.79 19.78
C SER A 280 -9.11 -8.25 19.05
N ASN A 281 -9.98 -7.52 19.72
CA ASN A 281 -11.26 -7.06 19.15
C ASN A 281 -12.16 -8.20 18.67
N GLY A 282 -12.22 -9.31 19.45
CA GLY A 282 -12.97 -10.51 19.09
C GLY A 282 -12.31 -11.38 18.02
N ARG A 283 -11.05 -11.11 17.66
CA ARG A 283 -10.34 -11.85 16.59
C ARG A 283 -9.57 -13.08 17.10
N ASN A 284 -9.49 -13.29 18.41
CA ASN A 284 -8.75 -14.43 18.97
C ASN A 284 -9.22 -15.75 18.37
N TRP A 285 -10.54 -15.95 18.28
CA TRP A 285 -11.10 -17.16 17.69
C TRP A 285 -10.77 -17.30 16.19
N ILE A 286 -10.69 -16.18 15.43
CA ILE A 286 -10.28 -16.19 14.02
C ILE A 286 -8.82 -16.65 13.91
N ILE A 287 -7.96 -16.11 14.76
CA ILE A 287 -6.54 -16.46 14.80
C ILE A 287 -6.38 -17.95 15.16
N GLU A 288 -7.08 -18.44 16.20
CA GLU A 288 -7.02 -19.84 16.60
C GLU A 288 -7.57 -20.77 15.51
N TYR A 289 -8.68 -20.40 14.86
CA TYR A 289 -9.22 -21.12 13.72
C TYR A 289 -8.20 -21.20 12.57
N THR A 290 -7.54 -20.07 12.27
CA THR A 290 -6.54 -20.00 11.21
C THR A 290 -5.32 -20.86 11.55
N LYS A 291 -4.82 -20.80 12.80
CA LYS A 291 -3.69 -21.65 13.25
C LYS A 291 -4.02 -23.13 13.15
N LYS A 292 -5.25 -23.53 13.49
CA LYS A 292 -5.70 -24.91 13.34
C LYS A 292 -5.63 -25.35 11.88
N GLY A 293 -6.19 -24.56 10.95
CA GLY A 293 -6.12 -24.87 9.51
C GLY A 293 -4.69 -24.89 8.96
N ILE A 294 -3.80 -24.01 9.47
CA ILE A 294 -2.37 -24.06 9.15
C ILE A 294 -1.75 -25.37 9.62
N ALA A 295 -2.05 -25.82 10.84
CA ALA A 295 -1.49 -27.07 11.37
C ALA A 295 -1.95 -28.31 10.58
N GLU A 296 -3.20 -28.29 10.09
CA GLU A 296 -3.75 -29.38 9.26
C GLU A 296 -3.09 -29.46 7.87
N ASN A 297 -2.71 -28.33 7.28
CA ASN A 297 -2.12 -28.23 5.93
C ASN A 297 -0.87 -27.35 5.90
N TYR A 298 0.09 -27.65 6.79
CA TYR A 298 1.27 -26.82 7.04
C TYR A 298 2.12 -26.50 5.82
N LEU A 299 2.38 -27.51 4.96
CA LEU A 299 3.34 -27.40 3.86
C LEU A 299 2.77 -26.67 2.64
N PHE A 300 1.57 -27.02 2.22
CA PHE A 300 0.95 -26.55 0.98
C PHE A 300 -0.30 -25.68 1.17
N GLY A 301 -0.75 -25.51 2.40
CA GLY A 301 -1.89 -24.66 2.73
C GLY A 301 -3.25 -25.26 2.34
N ASN A 302 -4.28 -24.45 2.49
CA ASN A 302 -5.69 -24.85 2.30
C ASN A 302 -6.28 -24.36 0.97
N GLY A 303 -5.56 -23.53 0.24
CA GLY A 303 -6.02 -22.90 -1.01
C GLY A 303 -6.48 -21.45 -0.83
N ILE A 304 -6.47 -20.70 -1.93
CA ILE A 304 -6.76 -19.27 -1.98
C ILE A 304 -8.19 -18.99 -1.49
N SER A 305 -8.32 -18.15 -0.47
CA SER A 305 -9.61 -17.72 0.11
C SER A 305 -10.52 -18.88 0.56
N THR A 306 -9.98 -20.07 0.81
CA THR A 306 -10.79 -21.23 1.26
C THR A 306 -11.30 -21.09 2.69
N ILE A 307 -10.71 -20.19 3.47
CA ILE A 307 -11.09 -19.98 4.87
C ILE A 307 -12.59 -19.62 5.01
N ILE A 308 -13.15 -18.90 4.05
CA ILE A 308 -14.59 -18.57 4.07
C ILE A 308 -15.47 -19.80 3.96
N TYR A 309 -15.08 -20.77 3.11
CA TYR A 309 -15.81 -22.02 2.93
C TYR A 309 -15.61 -22.94 4.12
N ASN A 310 -14.37 -23.14 4.56
CA ASN A 310 -14.02 -24.01 5.67
C ASN A 310 -14.63 -23.55 6.99
N SER A 311 -14.88 -22.24 7.14
CA SER A 311 -15.54 -21.65 8.31
C SER A 311 -17.06 -21.49 8.16
N ASN A 312 -17.67 -22.00 7.09
CA ASN A 312 -19.08 -21.77 6.75
C ASN A 312 -19.47 -20.28 6.76
N GLY A 313 -18.64 -19.44 6.15
CA GLY A 313 -18.84 -18.00 6.04
C GLY A 313 -18.56 -17.17 7.31
N ARG A 314 -18.13 -17.82 8.40
CA ARG A 314 -17.87 -17.13 9.68
C ARG A 314 -16.58 -16.32 9.66
N VAL A 315 -15.57 -16.76 8.90
CA VAL A 315 -14.29 -16.06 8.70
C VAL A 315 -14.15 -15.71 7.25
N VAL A 316 -14.03 -14.43 6.95
CA VAL A 316 -13.79 -13.96 5.57
C VAL A 316 -12.29 -14.02 5.24
N TYR A 317 -11.44 -13.59 6.18
CA TYR A 317 -9.97 -13.63 6.06
C TYR A 317 -9.31 -13.60 7.45
N PRO A 318 -8.04 -14.03 7.58
CA PRO A 318 -7.34 -14.16 8.86
C PRO A 318 -7.04 -12.86 9.61
N HIS A 319 -7.24 -11.68 9.02
CA HIS A 319 -6.86 -10.37 9.57
C HIS A 319 -5.35 -10.24 9.91
N ASN A 320 -4.52 -11.03 9.26
CA ASN A 320 -3.07 -11.01 9.40
C ASN A 320 -2.44 -11.55 8.12
N LEU A 321 -1.64 -10.73 7.44
CA LEU A 321 -1.00 -11.07 6.18
C LEU A 321 -0.19 -12.37 6.23
N PHE A 322 0.59 -12.56 7.31
CA PHE A 322 1.47 -13.73 7.42
C PHE A 322 0.67 -15.01 7.65
N TYR A 323 -0.34 -14.96 8.51
CA TYR A 323 -1.24 -16.09 8.70
C TYR A 323 -2.06 -16.39 7.44
N GLN A 324 -2.46 -15.37 6.69
CA GLN A 324 -3.19 -15.57 5.45
C GLN A 324 -2.33 -16.24 4.39
N LEU A 325 -1.10 -15.76 4.17
CA LEU A 325 -0.17 -16.39 3.24
C LEU A 325 0.07 -17.87 3.60
N TRP A 326 0.29 -18.13 4.88
CA TRP A 326 0.56 -19.47 5.36
C TRP A 326 -0.68 -20.39 5.27
N TYR A 327 -1.85 -19.88 5.65
CA TYR A 327 -3.11 -20.61 5.54
C TYR A 327 -3.44 -20.94 4.09
N ASP A 328 -3.37 -19.96 3.20
CA ASP A 328 -3.75 -20.12 1.79
C ASP A 328 -2.75 -20.98 1.02
N LEU A 329 -1.46 -20.73 1.19
CA LEU A 329 -0.39 -21.28 0.33
C LEU A 329 0.51 -22.31 1.02
N GLY A 330 0.45 -22.42 2.35
CA GLY A 330 1.40 -23.21 3.12
C GLY A 330 2.79 -22.59 3.17
N ILE A 331 3.67 -23.14 4.01
CA ILE A 331 4.98 -22.53 4.26
C ILE A 331 5.87 -22.55 3.02
N ILE A 332 5.90 -23.67 2.28
CA ILE A 332 6.81 -23.83 1.13
C ILE A 332 6.47 -22.82 0.03
N VAL A 333 5.20 -22.73 -0.34
CA VAL A 333 4.75 -21.85 -1.42
C VAL A 333 4.80 -20.38 -1.00
N SER A 334 4.67 -20.08 0.31
CA SER A 334 4.73 -18.72 0.83
C SER A 334 6.15 -18.14 0.95
N ILE A 335 7.21 -18.96 0.94
CA ILE A 335 8.59 -18.47 1.09
C ILE A 335 8.96 -17.33 0.13
N PRO A 336 8.68 -17.38 -1.18
CA PRO A 336 8.99 -16.28 -2.08
C PRO A 336 8.26 -14.99 -1.70
N MET A 337 7.02 -15.09 -1.25
CA MET A 337 6.22 -13.93 -0.81
C MET A 337 6.78 -13.33 0.48
N PHE A 338 7.12 -14.14 1.48
CA PHE A 338 7.77 -13.67 2.71
C PHE A 338 9.11 -12.98 2.43
N TYR A 339 9.93 -13.56 1.54
CA TYR A 339 11.16 -12.92 1.09
C TYR A 339 10.92 -11.56 0.44
N LEU A 340 9.94 -11.46 -0.46
CA LEU A 340 9.63 -10.21 -1.16
C LEU A 340 9.05 -9.15 -0.21
N ILE A 341 8.21 -9.52 0.75
CA ILE A 341 7.70 -8.61 1.78
C ILE A 341 8.86 -8.10 2.66
N GLY A 342 9.74 -8.99 3.10
CA GLY A 342 10.93 -8.63 3.86
C GLY A 342 11.85 -7.69 3.07
N LYS A 343 12.09 -7.98 1.79
CA LYS A 343 12.87 -7.14 0.89
C LYS A 343 12.20 -5.77 0.65
N ALA A 344 10.88 -5.72 0.45
CA ALA A 344 10.13 -4.47 0.32
C ALA A 344 10.28 -3.60 1.58
N THR A 345 10.14 -4.22 2.75
CA THR A 345 10.34 -3.56 4.05
C THR A 345 11.77 -3.02 4.18
N PHE A 346 12.76 -3.86 3.87
CA PHE A 346 14.16 -3.45 3.92
C PHE A 346 14.47 -2.28 2.98
N ILE A 347 13.98 -2.32 1.74
CA ILE A 347 14.15 -1.23 0.78
C ILE A 347 13.50 0.05 1.28
N THR A 348 12.25 -0.03 1.75
CA THR A 348 11.48 1.15 2.16
C THR A 348 12.06 1.81 3.41
N VAL A 349 12.58 1.01 4.36
CA VAL A 349 13.07 1.51 5.64
C VAL A 349 14.55 1.92 5.59
N PHE A 350 15.41 1.12 4.94
CA PHE A 350 16.86 1.23 5.11
C PHE A 350 17.61 1.72 3.86
N LYS A 351 17.04 1.60 2.65
CA LYS A 351 17.73 2.06 1.45
C LYS A 351 17.43 3.52 1.16
N SER A 352 18.34 4.41 1.58
CA SER A 352 18.25 5.86 1.37
C SER A 352 18.88 6.34 0.05
N ASN A 353 19.80 5.57 -0.53
CA ASN A 353 20.55 5.96 -1.74
C ASN A 353 19.77 5.70 -3.05
N LEU A 354 18.47 5.52 -2.93
CA LEU A 354 17.61 5.29 -4.07
C LEU A 354 17.21 6.62 -4.71
N LYS A 355 16.93 6.60 -6.01
CA LYS A 355 16.34 7.76 -6.68
C LYS A 355 15.09 8.20 -5.91
N LYS A 356 14.94 9.50 -5.74
CA LYS A 356 13.85 10.15 -5.00
C LYS A 356 12.47 9.56 -5.34
N ASP A 357 12.14 9.48 -6.63
CA ASP A 357 10.84 9.02 -7.09
C ASP A 357 10.55 7.58 -6.71
N TYR A 358 11.58 6.71 -6.76
CA TYR A 358 11.41 5.33 -6.32
C TYR A 358 11.17 5.21 -4.81
N SER A 359 11.89 5.97 -4.01
CA SER A 359 11.65 5.99 -2.55
C SER A 359 10.25 6.47 -2.21
N ILE A 360 9.77 7.51 -2.89
CA ILE A 360 8.43 8.08 -2.67
C ILE A 360 7.35 7.05 -3.00
N ILE A 361 7.45 6.38 -4.16
CA ILE A 361 6.43 5.38 -4.55
C ILE A 361 6.47 4.15 -3.62
N MET A 362 7.65 3.72 -3.15
CA MET A 362 7.77 2.62 -2.19
C MET A 362 7.15 2.99 -0.83
N ILE A 363 7.38 4.20 -0.32
CA ILE A 363 6.74 4.69 0.91
C ILE A 363 5.23 4.73 0.75
N LEU A 364 4.71 5.28 -0.35
CA LEU A 364 3.28 5.30 -0.65
C LEU A 364 2.70 3.89 -0.59
N LEU A 365 3.22 2.98 -1.43
CA LEU A 365 2.68 1.64 -1.60
C LEU A 365 2.79 0.80 -0.32
N PHE A 366 3.92 0.89 0.39
CA PHE A 366 4.11 0.19 1.66
C PHE A 366 3.09 0.64 2.70
N THR A 367 2.91 1.95 2.84
CA THR A 367 2.01 2.52 3.86
C THR A 367 0.54 2.19 3.62
N ILE A 368 0.09 2.20 2.36
CA ILE A 368 -1.31 1.92 2.04
C ILE A 368 -1.64 0.44 1.91
N SER A 369 -0.61 -0.45 1.88
CA SER A 369 -0.82 -1.90 1.75
C SER A 369 -0.51 -2.68 3.02
N ILE A 370 0.72 -2.63 3.53
CA ILE A 370 1.17 -3.54 4.61
C ILE A 370 0.38 -3.38 5.91
N PRO A 371 0.19 -2.17 6.46
CA PRO A 371 -0.64 -2.01 7.66
C PRO A 371 -2.08 -2.49 7.44
N ARG A 372 -2.66 -2.18 6.28
CA ARG A 372 -4.02 -2.63 5.97
C ARG A 372 -4.14 -4.15 5.93
N LEU A 373 -3.18 -4.85 5.33
CA LEU A 373 -3.13 -6.30 5.26
C LEU A 373 -2.93 -6.98 6.60
N CYS A 374 -2.26 -6.30 7.54
CA CYS A 374 -2.11 -6.81 8.91
C CYS A 374 -3.40 -6.70 9.73
N PHE A 375 -4.39 -5.89 9.30
CA PHE A 375 -5.59 -5.62 10.12
C PHE A 375 -6.93 -5.85 9.45
N SER A 376 -7.06 -5.75 8.11
CA SER A 376 -8.41 -5.50 7.55
C SER A 376 -8.74 -6.04 6.17
N THR A 377 -7.88 -6.75 5.46
CA THR A 377 -8.17 -7.17 4.08
C THR A 377 -7.37 -8.39 3.64
N GLU A 378 -7.69 -8.90 2.47
CA GLU A 378 -6.97 -9.99 1.82
C GLU A 378 -5.87 -9.45 0.89
N PHE A 379 -4.70 -10.13 0.85
CA PHE A 379 -3.62 -9.72 -0.04
C PHE A 379 -3.94 -9.94 -1.52
N TRP A 380 -4.74 -10.96 -1.85
CA TRP A 380 -5.14 -11.25 -3.23
C TRP A 380 -5.90 -10.09 -3.89
N THR A 381 -6.71 -9.37 -3.12
CA THR A 381 -7.52 -8.26 -3.61
C THR A 381 -6.92 -6.88 -3.35
N THR A 382 -5.70 -6.82 -2.82
CA THR A 382 -5.06 -5.56 -2.43
C THR A 382 -4.10 -5.06 -3.52
N ILE A 383 -4.60 -4.24 -4.44
CA ILE A 383 -3.86 -3.68 -5.57
C ILE A 383 -2.52 -3.02 -5.18
N PRO A 384 -2.45 -2.14 -4.15
CA PRO A 384 -1.19 -1.53 -3.76
C PRO A 384 -0.10 -2.53 -3.35
N PHE A 385 -0.50 -3.69 -2.82
CA PHE A 385 0.41 -4.76 -2.45
C PHE A 385 1.12 -5.35 -3.68
N TRP A 386 0.39 -5.60 -4.76
CA TRP A 386 0.97 -6.14 -5.99
C TRP A 386 1.91 -5.14 -6.66
N PHE A 387 1.59 -3.86 -6.65
CA PHE A 387 2.52 -2.82 -7.09
C PHE A 387 3.78 -2.81 -6.21
N LEU A 388 3.65 -2.88 -4.89
CA LEU A 388 4.79 -2.90 -3.95
C LEU A 388 5.72 -4.09 -4.25
N ILE A 389 5.16 -5.28 -4.43
CA ILE A 389 5.94 -6.48 -4.75
C ILE A 389 6.65 -6.34 -6.10
N MET A 390 5.96 -5.86 -7.14
CA MET A 390 6.57 -5.70 -8.46
C MET A 390 7.69 -4.66 -8.47
N TYR A 391 7.51 -3.53 -7.80
CA TYR A 391 8.56 -2.52 -7.68
C TYR A 391 9.75 -3.00 -6.85
N THR A 392 9.53 -3.91 -5.90
CA THR A 392 10.59 -4.59 -5.16
C THR A 392 11.41 -5.55 -6.04
N ILE A 393 10.76 -6.21 -6.99
CA ILE A 393 11.41 -7.16 -7.92
C ILE A 393 12.19 -6.44 -9.02
N SER A 394 11.63 -5.35 -9.53
CA SER A 394 12.14 -4.62 -10.71
C SER A 394 12.49 -3.17 -10.38
N PRO A 395 13.50 -2.92 -9.54
CA PRO A 395 13.92 -1.57 -9.19
C PRO A 395 14.47 -0.78 -10.40
N ASN A 396 14.98 -1.46 -11.41
CA ASN A 396 15.59 -0.87 -12.62
C ASN A 396 14.58 -0.11 -13.50
N LEU A 397 13.27 -0.33 -13.34
CA LEU A 397 12.22 0.45 -14.02
C LEU A 397 12.30 1.94 -13.70
N TYR A 398 12.94 2.32 -12.61
CA TYR A 398 13.09 3.68 -12.13
C TYR A 398 14.52 4.23 -12.33
N GLY A 399 15.34 3.58 -13.17
CA GLY A 399 16.70 4.05 -13.46
C GLY A 399 17.61 4.00 -12.24
N MET A 400 17.61 2.91 -11.48
CA MET A 400 18.56 2.64 -10.39
C MET A 400 19.94 2.22 -10.90
N GLU A 401 20.11 1.97 -12.20
CA GLU A 401 21.42 1.72 -12.78
C GLU A 401 22.16 3.04 -12.91
N ASN A 402 23.34 3.06 -12.29
CA ASN A 402 24.42 4.03 -12.51
C ASN A 402 24.34 5.41 -11.85
N THR A 403 24.32 5.45 -10.50
CA THR A 403 24.86 6.63 -9.80
C THR A 403 26.25 6.37 -9.21
N VAL A 404 26.88 5.24 -9.49
CA VAL A 404 28.25 4.92 -9.01
C VAL A 404 29.34 5.30 -10.01
N GLU A 405 28.99 5.55 -11.30
CA GLU A 405 30.01 5.84 -12.34
C GLU A 405 30.07 7.31 -12.80
N GLU A 406 29.11 8.18 -12.43
CA GLU A 406 29.12 9.58 -12.94
C GLU A 406 29.70 10.63 -11.97
N GLU A 407 30.18 10.27 -10.79
CA GLU A 407 30.85 11.21 -9.88
C GLU A 407 32.33 10.85 -9.61
N ASN A 408 33.10 10.57 -10.64
CA ASN A 408 34.55 10.65 -10.55
C ASN A 408 35.11 11.68 -11.56
N PRO A 409 35.05 12.97 -11.24
CA PRO A 409 35.64 14.01 -12.10
C PRO A 409 37.18 13.87 -12.22
N ILE A 410 37.77 12.97 -11.40
CA ILE A 410 39.23 12.69 -11.43
C ILE A 410 39.62 11.89 -12.68
N ASN A 411 38.73 11.14 -13.31
CA ASN A 411 39.07 10.35 -14.48
C ASN A 411 39.05 11.14 -15.80
N GLU A 412 38.37 12.27 -15.87
CA GLU A 412 38.46 13.16 -17.05
C GLU A 412 39.74 14.01 -17.06
N GLU A 413 40.26 14.42 -15.88
CA GLU A 413 41.55 15.11 -15.82
C GLU A 413 42.74 14.21 -16.15
N ILE A 414 42.65 12.92 -15.93
CA ILE A 414 43.71 11.96 -16.28
C ILE A 414 43.71 11.67 -17.81
N LYS A 415 42.56 11.58 -18.45
CA LYS A 415 42.46 11.38 -19.89
C LYS A 415 42.95 12.59 -20.69
N THR A 416 42.66 13.80 -20.24
CA THR A 416 43.11 15.03 -20.94
C THR A 416 44.58 15.33 -20.74
N LYS A 417 45.26 14.76 -19.75
CA LYS A 417 46.73 14.90 -19.58
C LYS A 417 47.53 13.89 -20.39
N HIS A 418 46.95 12.77 -20.81
CA HIS A 418 47.66 11.80 -21.69
C HIS A 418 47.55 12.08 -23.19
N GLU A 419 46.68 12.99 -23.64
CA GLU A 419 46.56 13.40 -25.03
C GLU A 419 47.42 14.62 -25.39
N LYS A 420 48.26 15.11 -24.44
CA LYS A 420 49.14 16.31 -24.65
C LYS A 420 50.62 16.01 -24.57
N TYR A 421 51.04 14.76 -24.68
CA TYR A 421 52.47 14.43 -24.83
C TYR A 421 52.70 13.51 -26.02
#